data_ddad12a7fa61bb83f6387a28e9b2bd4e
#
_entry.id   ddad12a7fa61bb83f6387a28e9b2bd4e
#
_cell.length_a   1.000
_cell.length_b   1.000
_cell.length_c   1.000
_cell.angle_alpha   90.00
_cell.angle_beta   90.00
_cell.angle_gamma   90.00
#
_symmetry.space_group_name_H-M   'P 1'
#
loop_
_entity.id
_entity.type
_entity.pdbx_description
1 polymer ?
#
loop_
_entity_poly.entity_id
_entity_poly.type
_entity_poly.pdbx_seq_one_letter_code
_entity_poly.pdbx_strand_id
1 'polypeptide(L)'
;MKGIHLDPHRGYRERCAPRDGEHGFQLVIGETDLRVTAVSPLPEGFKDALAARVRTLRGELEAWIVLHPEFRHSLVPVPLSCSAPPPEIVRRMTEASAIAGVGPFAAVAGTIAQMAAESLVDRSPDLIIENGGDIFMYSRRDRVVGLLPDPESGVLIGLNVAASACPVALCASSA
;
A
#
# COMPACT_ATOMS: atom_id res chain seq x y z
N MET A 1 16.23 3.12 19.23
CA MET A 1 16.07 3.46 17.81
C MET A 1 14.59 3.67 17.52
N LYS A 2 14.17 4.89 17.17
CA LYS A 2 12.79 5.12 16.69
C LYS A 2 12.76 4.61 15.24
N GLY A 3 11.98 3.58 14.98
CA GLY A 3 11.86 3.04 13.62
C GLY A 3 11.30 4.11 12.67
N ILE A 4 11.82 4.16 11.46
CA ILE A 4 11.43 5.07 10.35
C ILE A 4 9.92 5.05 10.12
N HIS A 5 9.25 3.94 10.47
CA HIS A 5 7.80 3.78 10.37
C HIS A 5 6.99 4.64 11.34
N LEU A 6 7.63 5.25 12.34
CA LEU A 6 6.99 6.10 13.33
C LEU A 6 7.23 7.59 13.08
N ASP A 7 8.00 7.97 12.06
CA ASP A 7 8.16 9.37 11.67
C ASP A 7 6.93 9.82 10.84
N PRO A 8 6.03 10.64 11.40
CA PRO A 8 4.86 11.13 10.68
C PRO A 8 5.22 12.01 9.47
N HIS A 9 6.43 12.53 9.42
CA HIS A 9 6.87 13.42 8.33
C HIS A 9 7.43 12.69 7.13
N ARG A 10 7.81 11.39 7.25
CA ARG A 10 8.32 10.58 6.13
C ARG A 10 9.11 11.42 5.11
N GLY A 11 10.17 12.08 5.56
CA GLY A 11 10.95 13.05 4.78
C GLY A 11 11.48 12.55 3.43
N TYR A 12 11.56 11.22 3.24
CA TYR A 12 11.89 10.62 1.94
C TYR A 12 10.83 10.95 0.86
N ARG A 13 9.56 11.17 1.23
CA ARG A 13 8.50 11.53 0.29
C ARG A 13 8.70 12.89 -0.37
N GLU A 14 9.40 13.80 0.29
CA GLU A 14 9.74 15.10 -0.29
C GLU A 14 10.73 14.96 -1.44
N ARG A 15 11.63 13.96 -1.36
CA ARG A 15 12.59 13.65 -2.41
C ARG A 15 11.97 12.89 -3.60
N CYS A 16 10.81 12.26 -3.37
CA CYS A 16 10.03 11.55 -4.37
C CYS A 16 8.77 12.36 -4.76
N ALA A 17 8.91 13.68 -4.90
CA ALA A 17 7.81 14.54 -5.32
C ALA A 17 7.26 14.12 -6.70
N PRO A 18 5.96 14.34 -6.95
CA PRO A 18 5.40 14.14 -8.28
C PRO A 18 6.19 14.92 -9.33
N ARG A 19 6.39 14.30 -10.49
CA ARG A 19 7.05 14.96 -11.65
C ARG A 19 6.11 15.98 -12.27
N ASP A 20 6.66 16.83 -13.15
CA ASP A 20 5.86 17.77 -13.91
C ASP A 20 4.71 17.05 -14.64
N GLY A 21 3.50 17.55 -14.46
CA GLY A 21 2.28 16.96 -15.00
C GLY A 21 1.69 15.81 -14.16
N GLU A 22 2.26 15.48 -13.01
CA GLU A 22 1.67 14.54 -12.07
C GLU A 22 0.96 15.26 -10.93
N HIS A 23 -0.15 14.65 -10.48
CA HIS A 23 -0.96 15.13 -9.37
C HIS A 23 -0.82 14.19 -8.20
N GLY A 24 -0.56 14.70 -7.01
CA GLY A 24 -0.39 13.87 -5.83
C GLY A 24 -1.06 14.45 -4.60
N PHE A 25 -1.48 13.57 -3.70
CA PHE A 25 -1.94 13.95 -2.37
C PHE A 25 -1.62 12.85 -1.35
N GLN A 26 -1.71 13.21 -0.09
CA GLN A 26 -1.61 12.28 1.03
C GLN A 26 -2.99 12.07 1.63
N LEU A 27 -3.27 10.83 2.07
CA LEU A 27 -4.48 10.44 2.78
C LEU A 27 -4.09 9.62 4.00
N VAL A 28 -4.41 10.13 5.18
CA VAL A 28 -4.14 9.45 6.46
C VAL A 28 -5.45 9.04 7.11
N ILE A 29 -5.58 7.76 7.46
CA ILE A 29 -6.74 7.18 8.17
C ILE A 29 -6.21 6.17 9.19
N GLY A 30 -6.18 6.54 10.46
CA GLY A 30 -5.53 5.75 11.50
C GLY A 30 -4.05 5.54 11.16
N GLU A 31 -3.59 4.30 11.20
CA GLU A 31 -2.21 3.91 10.86
C GLU A 31 -1.96 3.82 9.34
N THR A 32 -3.01 3.87 8.52
CA THR A 32 -2.88 3.87 7.07
C THR A 32 -2.53 5.26 6.57
N ASP A 33 -1.38 5.39 5.94
CA ASP A 33 -0.87 6.66 5.41
C ASP A 33 -0.48 6.48 3.94
N LEU A 34 -1.42 6.80 3.05
CA LEU A 34 -1.27 6.65 1.62
C LEU A 34 -0.69 7.91 0.98
N ARG A 35 0.33 7.72 0.14
CA ARG A 35 0.73 8.69 -0.88
C ARG A 35 0.15 8.25 -2.22
N VAL A 36 -0.66 9.09 -2.81
CA VAL A 36 -1.28 8.86 -4.13
C VAL A 36 -0.61 9.74 -5.16
N THR A 37 -0.24 9.18 -6.30
CA THR A 37 0.28 9.92 -7.46
C THR A 37 -0.44 9.46 -8.71
N ALA A 38 -0.94 10.41 -9.50
CA ALA A 38 -1.65 10.16 -10.74
C ALA A 38 -1.12 11.07 -11.86
N VAL A 39 -1.21 10.60 -13.09
CA VAL A 39 -0.71 11.32 -14.29
C VAL A 39 -1.68 12.38 -14.78
N SER A 40 -2.96 12.21 -14.48
CA SER A 40 -4.01 13.14 -14.87
C SER A 40 -4.60 13.82 -13.64
N PRO A 41 -5.19 15.01 -13.78
CA PRO A 41 -5.98 15.59 -12.70
C PRO A 41 -7.01 14.59 -12.20
N LEU A 42 -7.06 14.41 -10.89
CA LEU A 42 -7.98 13.46 -10.29
C LEU A 42 -9.41 14.03 -10.34
N PRO A 43 -10.40 13.22 -10.72
CA PRO A 43 -11.79 13.66 -10.74
C PRO A 43 -12.26 14.19 -9.38
N GLU A 44 -13.25 15.09 -9.40
CA GLU A 44 -13.92 15.53 -8.18
C GLU A 44 -14.44 14.31 -7.39
N GLY A 45 -14.33 14.37 -6.07
CA GLY A 45 -14.74 13.28 -5.17
C GLY A 45 -13.80 12.06 -5.17
N PHE A 46 -12.69 12.07 -5.93
CA PHE A 46 -11.75 10.94 -5.94
C PHE A 46 -11.16 10.68 -4.55
N LYS A 47 -10.73 11.75 -3.87
CA LYS A 47 -10.16 11.64 -2.53
C LYS A 47 -11.15 11.10 -1.50
N ASP A 48 -12.42 11.50 -1.60
CA ASP A 48 -13.48 11.03 -0.71
C ASP A 48 -13.83 9.56 -0.99
N ALA A 49 -13.87 9.16 -2.25
CA ALA A 49 -14.07 7.77 -2.65
C ALA A 49 -12.93 6.87 -2.12
N LEU A 50 -11.67 7.32 -2.26
CA LEU A 50 -10.52 6.61 -1.70
C LEU A 50 -10.62 6.52 -0.18
N ALA A 51 -10.96 7.62 0.50
CA ALA A 51 -11.10 7.65 1.95
C ALA A 51 -12.20 6.69 2.43
N ALA A 52 -13.35 6.66 1.74
CA ALA A 52 -14.43 5.73 2.05
C ALA A 52 -13.97 4.27 1.87
N ARG A 53 -13.28 3.97 0.76
CA ARG A 53 -12.75 2.62 0.51
C ARG A 53 -11.78 2.17 1.59
N VAL A 54 -10.81 3.02 1.96
CA VAL A 54 -9.83 2.69 3.01
C VAL A 54 -10.51 2.47 4.36
N ARG A 55 -11.51 3.29 4.72
CA ARG A 55 -12.28 3.07 5.96
C ARG A 55 -13.00 1.72 5.96
N THR A 56 -13.61 1.34 4.84
CA THR A 56 -14.26 0.03 4.71
C THR A 56 -13.27 -1.10 4.90
N LEU A 57 -12.13 -1.08 4.19
CA LEU A 57 -11.10 -2.12 4.30
C LEU A 57 -10.57 -2.25 5.73
N ARG A 58 -10.30 -1.13 6.38
CA ARG A 58 -9.85 -1.12 7.79
C ARG A 58 -10.92 -1.67 8.72
N GLY A 59 -12.17 -1.24 8.57
CA GLY A 59 -13.26 -1.73 9.42
C GLY A 59 -13.52 -3.23 9.28
N GLU A 60 -13.46 -3.77 8.06
CA GLU A 60 -13.55 -5.21 7.79
C GLU A 60 -12.41 -5.98 8.45
N LEU A 61 -11.17 -5.47 8.35
CA LEU A 61 -9.99 -6.09 8.93
C LEU A 61 -10.01 -6.01 10.47
N GLU A 62 -10.36 -4.86 11.04
CA GLU A 62 -10.46 -4.66 12.48
C GLU A 62 -11.53 -5.57 13.10
N ALA A 63 -12.70 -5.67 12.47
CA ALA A 63 -13.76 -6.59 12.90
C ALA A 63 -13.30 -8.05 12.86
N TRP A 64 -12.54 -8.44 11.83
CA TRP A 64 -11.97 -9.78 11.74
C TRP A 64 -10.97 -10.07 12.85
N ILE A 65 -10.05 -9.15 13.13
CA ILE A 65 -9.01 -9.29 14.17
C ILE A 65 -9.62 -9.43 15.57
N VAL A 66 -10.75 -8.77 15.84
CA VAL A 66 -11.47 -8.93 17.13
C VAL A 66 -11.88 -10.40 17.35
N LEU A 67 -12.30 -11.09 16.31
CA LEU A 67 -12.73 -12.48 16.36
C LEU A 67 -11.56 -13.48 16.21
N HIS A 68 -10.49 -13.05 15.56
CA HIS A 68 -9.33 -13.86 15.19
C HIS A 68 -8.02 -13.11 15.52
N PRO A 69 -7.70 -12.92 16.82
CA PRO A 69 -6.54 -12.12 17.24
C PRO A 69 -5.19 -12.67 16.73
N GLU A 70 -5.10 -13.99 16.52
CA GLU A 70 -3.93 -14.65 15.96
C GLU A 70 -3.58 -14.12 14.56
N PHE A 71 -4.56 -13.63 13.80
CA PHE A 71 -4.36 -13.04 12.47
C PHE A 71 -3.42 -11.84 12.50
N ARG A 72 -3.46 -11.06 13.58
CA ARG A 72 -2.59 -9.90 13.77
C ARG A 72 -1.19 -10.25 14.27
N HIS A 73 -1.07 -11.29 15.10
CA HIS A 73 0.13 -11.51 15.89
C HIS A 73 0.98 -12.69 15.39
N SER A 74 0.44 -13.55 14.54
CA SER A 74 1.18 -14.67 13.99
C SER A 74 2.33 -14.19 13.08
N LEU A 75 3.47 -14.86 13.21
CA LEU A 75 4.63 -14.69 12.33
C LEU A 75 4.66 -15.75 11.21
N VAL A 76 3.74 -16.70 11.25
CA VAL A 76 3.60 -17.77 10.27
C VAL A 76 2.20 -17.72 9.64
N PRO A 77 1.99 -18.33 8.47
CA PRO A 77 0.68 -18.36 7.84
C PRO A 77 -0.42 -18.88 8.76
N VAL A 78 -1.56 -18.23 8.76
CA VAL A 78 -2.76 -18.63 9.51
C VAL A 78 -3.80 -19.12 8.51
N PRO A 79 -4.18 -20.42 8.54
CA PRO A 79 -5.22 -20.92 7.66
C PRO A 79 -6.58 -20.34 8.05
N LEU A 80 -7.40 -20.02 7.05
CA LEU A 80 -8.78 -19.60 7.29
C LEU A 80 -9.63 -20.84 7.59
N SER A 81 -10.13 -20.92 8.83
CA SER A 81 -11.07 -21.93 9.28
C SER A 81 -12.31 -21.22 9.80
N CYS A 82 -13.24 -20.91 8.91
CA CYS A 82 -14.46 -20.18 9.27
C CYS A 82 -15.66 -20.75 8.52
N SER A 83 -16.84 -20.70 9.16
CA SER A 83 -18.10 -21.16 8.58
C SER A 83 -18.70 -20.16 7.57
N ALA A 84 -18.30 -18.91 7.64
CA ALA A 84 -18.69 -17.85 6.72
C ALA A 84 -17.49 -17.36 5.91
N PRO A 85 -17.69 -16.90 4.65
CA PRO A 85 -16.60 -16.38 3.85
C PRO A 85 -15.97 -15.16 4.52
N PRO A 86 -14.64 -15.10 4.63
CA PRO A 86 -13.95 -13.96 5.22
C PRO A 86 -14.07 -12.73 4.31
N PRO A 87 -13.90 -11.51 4.85
CA PRO A 87 -13.75 -10.32 4.05
C PRO A 87 -12.63 -10.46 3.00
N GLU A 88 -12.81 -9.80 1.87
CA GLU A 88 -11.86 -9.92 0.74
C GLU A 88 -10.43 -9.51 1.12
N ILE A 89 -10.27 -8.48 1.95
CA ILE A 89 -8.96 -8.06 2.45
C ILE A 89 -8.29 -9.18 3.25
N VAL A 90 -9.03 -9.87 4.10
CA VAL A 90 -8.54 -10.99 4.92
C VAL A 90 -8.10 -12.16 4.03
N ARG A 91 -8.94 -12.50 3.04
CA ARG A 91 -8.61 -13.57 2.09
C ARG A 91 -7.31 -13.30 1.35
N ARG A 92 -7.14 -12.09 0.79
CA ARG A 92 -5.93 -11.69 0.06
C ARG A 92 -4.68 -11.69 0.95
N MET A 93 -4.81 -11.17 2.17
CA MET A 93 -3.71 -11.19 3.13
C MET A 93 -3.30 -12.62 3.49
N THR A 94 -4.26 -13.53 3.65
CA THR A 94 -3.98 -14.95 3.92
C THR A 94 -3.29 -15.64 2.74
N GLU A 95 -3.75 -15.39 1.52
CA GLU A 95 -3.14 -15.95 0.31
C GLU A 95 -1.69 -15.48 0.14
N ALA A 96 -1.44 -14.16 0.29
CA ALA A 96 -0.10 -13.60 0.24
C ALA A 96 0.81 -14.18 1.35
N SER A 97 0.28 -14.29 2.55
CA SER A 97 0.93 -14.90 3.71
C SER A 97 1.37 -16.34 3.43
N ALA A 98 0.47 -17.15 2.87
CA ALA A 98 0.75 -18.56 2.54
C ALA A 98 1.86 -18.69 1.49
N ILE A 99 1.88 -17.82 0.48
CA ILE A 99 2.91 -17.81 -0.57
C ILE A 99 4.27 -17.42 0.00
N ALA A 100 4.30 -16.39 0.85
CA ALA A 100 5.55 -15.85 1.40
C ALA A 100 6.06 -16.61 2.64
N GLY A 101 5.24 -17.47 3.25
CA GLY A 101 5.60 -18.21 4.46
C GLY A 101 5.67 -17.35 5.73
N VAL A 102 4.98 -16.18 5.74
CA VAL A 102 4.99 -15.22 6.86
C VAL A 102 3.59 -15.05 7.46
N GLY A 103 3.48 -14.34 8.58
CA GLY A 103 2.17 -14.03 9.17
C GLY A 103 1.34 -13.10 8.27
N PRO A 104 -0.01 -13.22 8.29
CA PRO A 104 -0.86 -12.49 7.35
C PRO A 104 -0.81 -10.97 7.52
N PHE A 105 -0.50 -10.48 8.72
CA PHE A 105 -0.43 -9.04 8.98
C PHE A 105 0.77 -8.36 8.29
N ALA A 106 1.80 -9.11 7.88
CA ALA A 106 2.90 -8.61 7.07
C ALA A 106 2.43 -8.07 5.70
N ALA A 107 1.30 -8.56 5.19
CA ALA A 107 0.74 -8.12 3.90
C ALA A 107 -0.23 -6.92 4.01
N VAL A 108 -0.47 -6.37 5.21
CA VAL A 108 -1.54 -5.39 5.42
C VAL A 108 -1.37 -4.11 4.59
N ALA A 109 -0.18 -3.55 4.57
CA ALA A 109 0.08 -2.28 3.87
C ALA A 109 -0.05 -2.43 2.36
N GLY A 110 0.57 -3.47 1.78
CA GLY A 110 0.50 -3.78 0.36
C GLY A 110 -0.92 -4.14 -0.10
N THR A 111 -1.66 -4.93 0.70
CA THR A 111 -3.05 -5.29 0.37
C THR A 111 -3.98 -4.08 0.35
N ILE A 112 -3.83 -3.16 1.32
CA ILE A 112 -4.61 -1.91 1.33
C ILE A 112 -4.26 -1.05 0.11
N ALA A 113 -2.98 -0.89 -0.22
CA ALA A 113 -2.55 -0.14 -1.39
C ALA A 113 -3.12 -0.73 -2.68
N GLN A 114 -3.03 -2.05 -2.85
CA GLN A 114 -3.57 -2.77 -4.00
C GLN A 114 -5.09 -2.59 -4.14
N MET A 115 -5.85 -2.91 -3.09
CA MET A 115 -7.32 -2.86 -3.14
C MET A 115 -7.84 -1.43 -3.30
N ALA A 116 -7.13 -0.45 -2.77
CA ALA A 116 -7.41 0.97 -3.00
C ALA A 116 -7.17 1.35 -4.46
N ALA A 117 -6.05 0.96 -5.06
CA ALA A 117 -5.74 1.23 -6.46
C ALA A 117 -6.74 0.56 -7.41
N GLU A 118 -7.04 -0.73 -7.20
CA GLU A 118 -8.01 -1.49 -8.00
C GLU A 118 -9.39 -0.85 -8.02
N SER A 119 -9.82 -0.27 -6.89
CA SER A 119 -11.15 0.36 -6.81
C SER A 119 -11.25 1.69 -7.58
N LEU A 120 -10.13 2.24 -8.02
CA LEU A 120 -10.03 3.57 -8.60
C LEU A 120 -9.38 3.61 -9.98
N VAL A 121 -8.88 2.47 -10.48
CA VAL A 121 -8.13 2.40 -11.75
C VAL A 121 -8.94 2.91 -12.94
N ASP A 122 -10.24 2.69 -12.96
CA ASP A 122 -11.12 3.18 -14.04
C ASP A 122 -11.23 4.71 -14.07
N ARG A 123 -11.00 5.36 -12.92
CA ARG A 123 -11.00 6.83 -12.79
C ARG A 123 -9.64 7.45 -13.07
N SER A 124 -8.57 6.69 -12.86
CA SER A 124 -7.20 7.10 -13.11
C SER A 124 -6.36 5.88 -13.49
N PRO A 125 -6.26 5.55 -14.78
CA PRO A 125 -5.60 4.33 -15.25
C PRO A 125 -4.07 4.34 -15.11
N ASP A 126 -3.48 5.46 -14.71
CA ASP A 126 -2.05 5.60 -14.40
C ASP A 126 -1.93 6.15 -12.97
N LEU A 127 -1.95 5.23 -12.00
CA LEU A 127 -2.11 5.51 -10.58
C LEU A 127 -1.05 4.75 -9.77
N ILE A 128 -0.40 5.46 -8.85
CA ILE A 128 0.54 4.89 -7.88
C ILE A 128 -0.02 5.15 -6.49
N ILE A 129 -0.14 4.10 -5.69
CA ILE A 129 -0.46 4.19 -4.26
C ILE A 129 0.68 3.58 -3.46
N GLU A 130 1.30 4.40 -2.62
CA GLU A 130 2.32 4.00 -1.65
C GLU A 130 1.71 4.03 -0.26
N ASN A 131 1.92 2.97 0.52
CA ASN A 131 1.49 2.81 1.90
C ASN A 131 2.65 2.32 2.77
N GLY A 132 3.36 3.23 3.42
CA GLY A 132 4.41 2.86 4.37
C GLY A 132 5.66 2.21 3.76
N GLY A 133 5.90 2.39 2.45
CA GLY A 133 6.98 1.75 1.69
C GLY A 133 6.50 0.64 0.76
N ASP A 134 5.27 0.14 0.94
CA ASP A 134 4.64 -0.76 0.00
C ASP A 134 3.95 0.03 -1.11
N ILE A 135 4.31 -0.26 -2.35
CA ILE A 135 3.79 0.43 -3.54
C ILE A 135 2.96 -0.54 -4.36
N PHE A 136 1.80 -0.07 -4.79
CA PHE A 136 1.03 -0.72 -5.85
C PHE A 136 0.73 0.30 -6.94
N MET A 137 1.04 -0.06 -8.19
CA MET A 137 0.88 0.87 -9.30
C MET A 137 0.35 0.25 -10.57
N TYR A 138 -0.45 1.03 -11.28
CA TYR A 138 -0.73 0.92 -12.70
C TYR A 138 0.07 2.01 -13.42
N SER A 139 0.98 1.64 -14.32
CA SER A 139 1.75 2.64 -15.06
C SER A 139 2.05 2.19 -16.48
N ARG A 140 1.61 2.99 -17.43
CA ARG A 140 1.86 2.82 -18.87
C ARG A 140 3.12 3.56 -19.33
N ARG A 141 3.90 4.06 -18.39
CA ARG A 141 5.19 4.74 -18.63
C ARG A 141 6.25 4.19 -17.68
N ASP A 142 7.51 4.29 -18.10
CA ASP A 142 8.64 3.92 -17.27
C ASP A 142 8.68 4.77 -15.99
N ARG A 143 8.93 4.12 -14.87
CA ARG A 143 9.02 4.72 -13.55
C ARG A 143 10.38 4.49 -12.92
N VAL A 144 10.81 5.41 -12.09
CA VAL A 144 11.94 5.22 -11.19
C VAL A 144 11.41 5.24 -9.77
N VAL A 145 11.51 4.12 -9.09
CA VAL A 145 11.15 3.99 -7.68
C VAL A 145 12.39 4.22 -6.84
N GLY A 146 12.30 5.18 -5.92
CA GLY A 146 13.40 5.47 -5.00
C GLY A 146 13.44 4.46 -3.86
N LEU A 147 14.60 3.85 -3.66
CA LEU A 147 14.91 3.03 -2.49
C LEU A 147 15.83 3.84 -1.58
N LEU A 148 15.55 3.86 -0.29
CA LEU A 148 16.37 4.51 0.73
C LEU A 148 17.02 3.42 1.59
N PRO A 149 18.22 2.92 1.19
CA PRO A 149 18.86 1.80 1.89
C PRO A 149 19.36 2.19 3.28
N ASP A 150 19.72 3.45 3.46
CA ASP A 150 20.14 4.01 4.73
C ASP A 150 19.61 5.44 4.87
N PRO A 151 18.69 5.66 5.82
CA PRO A 151 18.11 6.99 6.06
C PRO A 151 19.12 8.06 6.47
N GLU A 152 20.18 7.68 7.18
CA GLU A 152 21.20 8.60 7.68
C GLU A 152 22.14 9.06 6.57
N SER A 153 22.46 8.19 5.62
CA SER A 153 23.32 8.54 4.47
C SER A 153 22.64 9.48 3.47
N GLY A 154 21.32 9.48 3.43
CA GLY A 154 20.56 10.24 2.44
C GLY A 154 20.72 9.76 0.99
N VAL A 155 21.38 8.62 0.77
CA VAL A 155 21.57 8.02 -0.55
C VAL A 155 20.26 7.41 -1.02
N LEU A 156 19.82 7.78 -2.24
CA LEU A 156 18.70 7.16 -2.93
C LEU A 156 19.22 6.29 -4.07
N ILE A 157 18.75 5.06 -4.14
CA ILE A 157 18.96 4.16 -5.27
C ILE A 157 17.69 4.15 -6.10
N GLY A 158 17.81 4.42 -7.40
CA GLY A 158 16.69 4.36 -8.33
C GLY A 158 16.52 2.95 -8.91
N LEU A 159 15.35 2.34 -8.70
CA LEU A 159 14.96 1.12 -9.39
C LEU A 159 14.11 1.49 -10.61
N ASN A 160 14.59 1.15 -11.80
CA ASN A 160 13.81 1.34 -13.03
C ASN A 160 12.74 0.26 -13.14
N VAL A 161 11.50 0.69 -13.30
CA VAL A 161 10.33 -0.16 -13.53
C VAL A 161 9.79 0.19 -14.91
N ALA A 162 9.86 -0.76 -15.82
CA ALA A 162 9.36 -0.56 -17.19
C ALA A 162 7.83 -0.41 -17.21
N ALA A 163 7.36 0.35 -18.20
CA ALA A 163 5.93 0.45 -18.50
C ALA A 163 5.29 -0.93 -18.68
N SER A 164 4.13 -1.14 -18.09
CA SER A 164 3.43 -2.42 -18.15
C SER A 164 1.93 -2.24 -18.30
N ALA A 165 1.29 -3.16 -19.03
CA ALA A 165 -0.17 -3.26 -19.05
C ALA A 165 -0.72 -3.93 -17.77
N CYS A 166 0.12 -4.69 -17.06
CA CYS A 166 -0.22 -5.31 -15.79
C CYS A 166 0.23 -4.41 -14.62
N PRO A 167 -0.49 -4.44 -13.49
CA PRO A 167 -0.05 -3.73 -12.31
C PRO A 167 1.25 -4.32 -11.75
N VAL A 168 1.99 -3.48 -11.04
CA VAL A 168 3.25 -3.85 -10.38
C VAL A 168 3.16 -3.53 -8.90
N ALA A 169 3.58 -4.48 -8.07
CA ALA A 169 3.76 -4.28 -6.63
C ALA A 169 5.24 -4.28 -6.28
N LEU A 170 5.64 -3.39 -5.38
CA LEU A 170 7.00 -3.27 -4.85
C LEU A 170 6.89 -3.08 -3.34
N CYS A 171 7.69 -3.81 -2.59
CA CYS A 171 7.84 -3.56 -1.17
C CYS A 171 9.32 -3.55 -0.78
N ALA A 172 9.64 -2.75 0.23
CA ALA A 172 10.95 -2.72 0.83
C ALA A 172 10.82 -3.11 2.31
N SER A 173 11.48 -4.18 2.71
CA SER A 173 11.60 -4.50 4.13
C SER A 173 12.69 -3.62 4.73
N SER A 174 12.36 -2.89 5.80
CA SER A 174 13.36 -2.23 6.63
C SER A 174 13.77 -3.18 7.76
N ALA A 175 15.06 -3.42 7.87
CA ALA A 175 15.63 -4.15 9.01
C ALA A 175 15.60 -3.31 10.28
#